data_4df7974e3db5ba32b4b9b9e9360c2ce3
#
_entry.id   4df7974e3db5ba32b4b9b9e9360c2ce3
#
_cell.length_a   1.000
_cell.length_b   1.000
_cell.length_c   1.000
_cell.angle_alpha   90.00
_cell.angle_beta   90.00
_cell.angle_gamma   90.00
#
_symmetry.space_group_name_H-M   'P 1'
#
loop_
_entity.id
_entity.type
_entity.pdbx_description
1 polymer ?
#
loop_
_entity_poly.entity_id
_entity_poly.type
_entity_poly.pdbx_seq_one_letter_code
_entity_poly.pdbx_strand_id
1 'polypeptide(L)'
;VIGGYDGFSHLNDIWQSTDGETWTQVTAEAPFHKRRFHSTVVFDNKIWVMGGHNGSDILTDIWQSSDGENWTLVTGALPFNISYDQSVIAFQNKLWVIGSGSGPAKSMNTIWQSSDGETWTSVDSQITFTDRFGFAALVFDNKIWIIGGNGAGAENFNTPLNDTWQSSDGKIWNQVNANTLFSGRKGHTSVVFDDKMWIIGGFDGSS
;
A
#
# COMPACT_ATOMS: atom_id res chain seq x y z
N VAL A 1 12.94 -6.29 -6.44
CA VAL A 1 11.74 -6.09 -7.30
C VAL A 1 10.92 -7.36 -7.25
N ILE A 2 9.62 -7.24 -7.13
CA ILE A 2 8.68 -8.38 -7.10
C ILE A 2 7.55 -8.07 -8.09
N GLY A 3 7.36 -8.92 -9.11
CA GLY A 3 6.31 -8.80 -10.11
C GLY A 3 6.24 -7.43 -10.79
N GLY A 4 5.05 -7.03 -11.17
CA GLY A 4 4.80 -5.77 -11.86
C GLY A 4 4.16 -5.97 -13.24
N TYR A 5 4.31 -4.99 -14.12
CA TYR A 5 3.82 -5.01 -15.49
C TYR A 5 4.84 -4.37 -16.42
N ASP A 6 5.25 -5.08 -17.45
CA ASP A 6 6.31 -4.65 -18.39
C ASP A 6 5.80 -3.90 -19.64
N GLY A 7 4.49 -3.59 -19.66
CA GLY A 7 3.81 -3.00 -20.81
C GLY A 7 3.07 -4.01 -21.67
N PHE A 8 3.36 -5.31 -21.50
CA PHE A 8 2.75 -6.40 -22.27
C PHE A 8 2.14 -7.47 -21.37
N SER A 9 2.80 -7.82 -20.28
CA SER A 9 2.42 -8.91 -19.39
C SER A 9 2.55 -8.54 -17.93
N HIS A 10 1.69 -9.13 -17.09
CA HIS A 10 1.90 -9.14 -15.65
C HIS A 10 3.02 -10.13 -15.33
N LEU A 11 3.80 -9.81 -14.30
CA LEU A 11 4.98 -10.57 -13.90
C LEU A 11 4.81 -11.14 -12.49
N ASN A 12 5.55 -12.19 -12.18
CA ASN A 12 5.72 -12.77 -10.84
C ASN A 12 7.17 -13.18 -10.58
N ASP A 13 8.09 -12.64 -11.35
CA ASP A 13 9.52 -12.80 -11.11
C ASP A 13 9.99 -11.96 -9.92
N ILE A 14 11.13 -12.37 -9.37
CA ILE A 14 11.71 -11.72 -8.21
C ILE A 14 13.18 -11.44 -8.47
N TRP A 15 13.59 -10.21 -8.18
CA TRP A 15 14.96 -9.74 -8.35
C TRP A 15 15.44 -9.07 -7.05
N GLN A 16 16.72 -9.24 -6.76
CA GLN A 16 17.38 -8.58 -5.63
C GLN A 16 18.69 -7.92 -6.07
N SER A 17 19.10 -6.94 -5.29
CA SER A 17 20.38 -6.28 -5.44
C SER A 17 20.92 -5.88 -4.07
N THR A 18 22.24 -5.86 -3.91
CA THR A 18 22.94 -5.36 -2.72
C THR A 18 23.55 -3.98 -2.95
N ASP A 19 23.64 -3.52 -4.17
CA ASP A 19 24.29 -2.27 -4.58
C ASP A 19 23.38 -1.34 -5.42
N GLY A 20 22.21 -1.86 -5.86
CA GLY A 20 21.27 -1.14 -6.74
C GLY A 20 21.72 -1.10 -8.22
N GLU A 21 22.92 -1.58 -8.52
CA GLU A 21 23.52 -1.60 -9.86
C GLU A 21 23.44 -3.00 -10.47
N THR A 22 23.87 -4.00 -9.72
CA THR A 22 23.85 -5.40 -10.13
C THR A 22 22.59 -6.09 -9.60
N TRP A 23 21.75 -6.60 -10.47
CA TRP A 23 20.52 -7.29 -10.13
C TRP A 23 20.59 -8.78 -10.43
N THR A 24 20.28 -9.59 -9.45
CA THR A 24 20.21 -11.05 -9.57
C THR A 24 18.76 -11.50 -9.53
N GLN A 25 18.37 -12.32 -10.51
CA GLN A 25 17.06 -12.95 -10.48
C GLN A 25 17.03 -14.07 -9.44
N VAL A 26 16.16 -13.91 -8.44
CA VAL A 26 15.95 -14.92 -7.39
C VAL A 26 15.09 -16.05 -7.93
N THR A 27 13.99 -15.71 -8.60
CA THR A 27 13.15 -16.68 -9.31
C THR A 27 12.50 -16.02 -10.52
N ALA A 28 12.35 -16.80 -11.60
CA ALA A 28 11.65 -16.36 -12.80
C ALA A 28 10.12 -16.45 -12.65
N GLU A 29 9.63 -17.37 -11.80
CA GLU A 29 8.22 -17.59 -11.57
C GLU A 29 7.98 -17.96 -10.09
N ALA A 30 7.52 -16.98 -9.28
CA ALA A 30 7.09 -17.22 -7.93
C ALA A 30 5.77 -18.03 -7.91
N PRO A 31 5.43 -18.73 -6.81
CA PRO A 31 4.24 -19.60 -6.75
C PRO A 31 2.91 -18.83 -6.72
N PHE A 32 2.95 -17.50 -6.60
CA PHE A 32 1.77 -16.65 -6.66
C PHE A 32 1.46 -16.18 -8.09
N HIS A 33 0.21 -15.80 -8.33
CA HIS A 33 -0.20 -15.27 -9.63
C HIS A 33 0.62 -14.04 -10.03
N LYS A 34 0.89 -13.91 -11.33
CA LYS A 34 1.43 -12.69 -11.94
C LYS A 34 0.58 -11.50 -11.55
N ARG A 35 1.21 -10.40 -11.08
CA ARG A 35 0.47 -9.30 -10.47
C ARG A 35 1.14 -7.94 -10.62
N ARG A 36 0.32 -6.90 -10.65
CA ARG A 36 0.71 -5.50 -10.49
C ARG A 36 -0.15 -4.84 -9.41
N PHE A 37 0.22 -3.65 -8.94
CA PHE A 37 -0.48 -2.91 -7.89
C PHE A 37 -0.64 -3.68 -6.58
N HIS A 38 0.16 -4.69 -6.38
CA HIS A 38 0.26 -5.38 -5.11
C HIS A 38 1.08 -4.54 -4.13
N SER A 39 0.87 -4.77 -2.85
CA SER A 39 1.69 -4.17 -1.81
C SER A 39 2.75 -5.15 -1.33
N THR A 40 3.93 -4.61 -1.01
CA THR A 40 5.00 -5.35 -0.37
C THR A 40 5.41 -4.65 0.92
N VAL A 41 5.68 -5.42 1.96
CA VAL A 41 6.13 -4.89 3.25
C VAL A 41 7.07 -5.88 3.91
N VAL A 42 8.01 -5.37 4.72
CA VAL A 42 8.81 -6.21 5.61
C VAL A 42 8.16 -6.20 6.99
N PHE A 43 7.81 -7.37 7.49
CA PHE A 43 7.22 -7.56 8.81
C PHE A 43 7.68 -8.89 9.41
N ASP A 44 8.00 -8.90 10.70
CA ASP A 44 8.48 -10.08 11.43
C ASP A 44 9.63 -10.80 10.69
N ASN A 45 10.62 -10.01 10.23
CA ASN A 45 11.77 -10.46 9.45
C ASN A 45 11.43 -11.27 8.18
N LYS A 46 10.28 -11.02 7.59
CA LYS A 46 9.81 -11.63 6.34
C LYS A 46 9.37 -10.58 5.35
N ILE A 47 9.47 -10.91 4.08
CA ILE A 47 8.86 -10.15 2.99
C ILE A 47 7.42 -10.65 2.83
N TRP A 48 6.49 -9.72 2.74
CA TRP A 48 5.07 -9.99 2.53
C TRP A 48 4.63 -9.40 1.20
N VAL A 49 3.82 -10.15 0.48
CA VAL A 49 3.16 -9.73 -0.77
C VAL A 49 1.65 -9.88 -0.59
N MET A 50 0.91 -8.82 -0.85
CA MET A 50 -0.52 -8.77 -0.62
C MET A 50 -1.27 -8.22 -1.82
N GLY A 51 -2.28 -8.95 -2.28
CA GLY A 51 -3.24 -8.48 -3.24
C GLY A 51 -2.67 -8.15 -4.62
N GLY A 52 -3.20 -7.08 -5.21
CA GLY A 52 -2.88 -6.67 -6.58
C GLY A 52 -3.90 -7.15 -7.61
N HIS A 53 -3.51 -7.13 -8.87
CA HIS A 53 -4.36 -7.47 -10.02
C HIS A 53 -3.58 -8.28 -11.05
N ASN A 54 -4.17 -9.33 -11.59
CA ASN A 54 -3.53 -10.23 -12.55
C ASN A 54 -3.91 -9.95 -14.02
N GLY A 55 -4.67 -8.88 -14.27
CA GLY A 55 -5.21 -8.54 -15.59
C GLY A 55 -6.70 -8.84 -15.73
N SER A 56 -7.22 -9.81 -14.96
CA SER A 56 -8.63 -10.18 -14.95
C SER A 56 -9.28 -9.95 -13.59
N ASP A 57 -8.57 -10.34 -12.53
CA ASP A 57 -9.11 -10.39 -11.18
C ASP A 57 -8.31 -9.56 -10.19
N ILE A 58 -8.99 -9.03 -9.18
CA ILE A 58 -8.38 -8.52 -7.97
C ILE A 58 -7.96 -9.72 -7.12
N LEU A 59 -6.69 -9.76 -6.78
CA LEU A 59 -6.13 -10.81 -5.94
C LEU A 59 -6.33 -10.44 -4.46
N THR A 60 -6.68 -11.43 -3.63
CA THR A 60 -6.94 -11.26 -2.19
C THR A 60 -6.04 -12.14 -1.34
N ASP A 61 -5.07 -12.79 -1.97
CA ASP A 61 -4.12 -13.68 -1.33
C ASP A 61 -2.97 -12.91 -0.65
N ILE A 62 -2.43 -13.54 0.38
CA ILE A 62 -1.25 -13.06 1.09
C ILE A 62 -0.18 -14.13 1.07
N TRP A 63 1.03 -13.73 0.71
CA TRP A 63 2.20 -14.58 0.67
C TRP A 63 3.32 -14.00 1.52
N GLN A 64 4.14 -14.86 2.11
CA GLN A 64 5.30 -14.48 2.88
C GLN A 64 6.52 -15.30 2.51
N SER A 65 7.70 -14.71 2.70
CA SER A 65 8.99 -15.38 2.55
C SER A 65 10.01 -14.82 3.54
N SER A 66 10.85 -15.69 4.09
CA SER A 66 11.97 -15.30 4.94
C SER A 66 13.30 -15.13 4.18
N ASP A 67 13.36 -15.55 2.93
CA ASP A 67 14.57 -15.56 2.11
C ASP A 67 14.38 -14.91 0.72
N GLY A 68 13.13 -14.60 0.33
CA GLY A 68 12.77 -14.07 -0.97
C GLY A 68 12.67 -15.14 -2.07
N GLU A 69 13.08 -16.38 -1.79
CA GLU A 69 13.09 -17.50 -2.73
C GLU A 69 11.92 -18.44 -2.47
N ASN A 70 11.75 -18.87 -1.22
CA ASN A 70 10.71 -19.78 -0.80
C ASN A 70 9.50 -19.02 -0.25
N TRP A 71 8.37 -19.14 -0.90
CA TRP A 71 7.15 -18.41 -0.57
C TRP A 71 6.07 -19.35 -0.03
N THR A 72 5.42 -18.94 1.02
CA THR A 72 4.30 -19.65 1.66
C THR A 72 3.04 -18.83 1.54
N LEU A 73 1.95 -19.45 1.10
CA LEU A 73 0.62 -18.87 1.14
C LEU A 73 0.16 -18.78 2.61
N VAL A 74 -0.14 -17.58 3.07
CA VAL A 74 -0.68 -17.32 4.41
C VAL A 74 -2.20 -17.48 4.39
N THR A 75 -2.85 -16.78 3.46
CA THR A 75 -4.29 -16.92 3.21
C THR A 75 -4.60 -16.69 1.74
N GLY A 76 -5.57 -17.43 1.22
CA GLY A 76 -6.07 -17.28 -0.15
C GLY A 76 -7.16 -16.23 -0.29
N ALA A 77 -7.71 -15.74 0.83
CA ALA A 77 -8.80 -14.77 0.81
C ALA A 77 -8.78 -13.90 2.07
N LEU A 78 -8.76 -12.60 1.87
CA LEU A 78 -8.94 -11.63 2.95
C LEU A 78 -10.42 -11.49 3.32
N PRO A 79 -10.76 -11.22 4.59
CA PRO A 79 -12.14 -11.01 5.04
C PRO A 79 -12.71 -9.66 4.61
N PHE A 80 -11.97 -8.88 3.82
CA PHE A 80 -12.35 -7.58 3.32
C PHE A 80 -11.94 -7.41 1.85
N ASN A 81 -12.58 -6.48 1.18
CA ASN A 81 -12.24 -6.18 -0.20
C ASN A 81 -10.95 -5.36 -0.28
N ILE A 82 -10.07 -5.77 -1.15
CA ILE A 82 -8.85 -5.05 -1.51
C ILE A 82 -9.11 -4.18 -2.73
N SER A 83 -8.51 -2.98 -2.77
CA SER A 83 -8.44 -2.14 -3.97
C SER A 83 -7.01 -2.12 -4.52
N TYR A 84 -6.81 -1.57 -5.72
CA TYR A 84 -5.48 -1.42 -6.32
C TYR A 84 -4.59 -0.37 -5.62
N ASP A 85 -5.20 0.50 -4.83
CA ASP A 85 -4.56 1.70 -4.29
C ASP A 85 -4.49 1.68 -2.76
N GLN A 86 -4.56 0.49 -2.17
CA GLN A 86 -4.37 0.31 -0.74
C GLN A 86 -2.91 0.48 -0.35
N SER A 87 -2.68 0.98 0.84
CA SER A 87 -1.36 0.98 1.44
C SER A 87 -1.26 -0.10 2.51
N VAL A 88 -0.14 -0.82 2.52
CA VAL A 88 0.20 -1.80 3.56
C VAL A 88 1.46 -1.34 4.27
N ILE A 89 1.42 -1.28 5.59
CA ILE A 89 2.54 -0.88 6.43
C ILE A 89 2.69 -1.83 7.61
N ALA A 90 3.89 -1.87 8.18
CA ALA A 90 4.16 -2.52 9.46
C ALA A 90 4.24 -1.45 10.56
N PHE A 91 3.39 -1.56 11.58
CA PHE A 91 3.35 -0.61 12.67
C PHE A 91 2.96 -1.30 13.99
N GLN A 92 3.68 -1.01 15.08
CA GLN A 92 3.45 -1.57 16.42
C GLN A 92 3.28 -3.10 16.39
N ASN A 93 4.24 -3.78 15.76
CA ASN A 93 4.28 -5.24 15.62
C ASN A 93 3.02 -5.84 14.97
N LYS A 94 2.43 -5.12 14.02
CA LYS A 94 1.28 -5.56 13.22
C LYS A 94 1.41 -5.11 11.77
N LEU A 95 0.79 -5.87 10.90
CA LEU A 95 0.45 -5.47 9.53
C LEU A 95 -0.80 -4.61 9.56
N TRP A 96 -0.80 -3.54 8.79
CA TRP A 96 -1.94 -2.63 8.65
C TRP A 96 -2.26 -2.48 7.17
N VAL A 97 -3.52 -2.65 6.82
CA VAL A 97 -4.07 -2.34 5.49
C VAL A 97 -4.95 -1.11 5.63
N ILE A 98 -4.62 -0.07 4.88
CA ILE A 98 -5.32 1.22 4.91
C ILE A 98 -5.88 1.50 3.52
N GLY A 99 -7.14 1.91 3.43
CA GLY A 99 -7.77 2.23 2.17
C GLY A 99 -8.33 1.02 1.42
N SER A 100 -8.72 -0.03 2.15
CA SER A 100 -9.42 -1.17 1.56
C SER A 100 -10.89 -0.82 1.29
N GLY A 101 -11.40 -1.23 0.16
CA GLY A 101 -12.81 -1.04 -0.20
C GLY A 101 -13.05 -1.18 -1.69
N SER A 102 -14.14 -1.84 -2.09
CA SER A 102 -14.54 -2.00 -3.49
C SER A 102 -16.04 -1.73 -3.66
N GLY A 103 -16.43 -1.17 -4.79
CA GLY A 103 -17.82 -0.95 -5.16
C GLY A 103 -18.20 0.52 -5.33
N PRO A 104 -19.41 0.83 -5.81
CA PRO A 104 -19.85 2.19 -6.13
C PRO A 104 -20.09 3.07 -4.89
N ALA A 105 -20.19 2.47 -3.70
CA ALA A 105 -20.26 3.17 -2.40
C ALA A 105 -18.92 3.03 -1.65
N LYS A 106 -17.82 3.16 -2.35
CA LYS A 106 -16.44 2.91 -1.91
C LYS A 106 -16.09 3.72 -0.67
N SER A 107 -16.31 3.16 0.51
CA SER A 107 -15.60 3.64 1.68
C SER A 107 -14.16 3.13 1.57
N MET A 108 -13.29 3.97 1.06
CA MET A 108 -11.85 3.71 0.96
C MET A 108 -11.12 3.99 2.29
N ASN A 109 -11.90 4.31 3.33
CA ASN A 109 -11.38 4.66 4.65
C ASN A 109 -11.48 3.49 5.63
N THR A 110 -11.47 2.26 5.16
CA THR A 110 -11.42 1.12 6.08
C THR A 110 -9.97 0.79 6.44
N ILE A 111 -9.76 0.46 7.70
CA ILE A 111 -8.46 0.08 8.23
C ILE A 111 -8.59 -1.30 8.85
N TRP A 112 -7.64 -2.16 8.51
CA TRP A 112 -7.55 -3.51 9.05
C TRP A 112 -6.15 -3.74 9.61
N GLN A 113 -6.06 -4.55 10.66
CA GLN A 113 -4.79 -4.92 11.27
C GLN A 113 -4.72 -6.42 11.52
N SER A 114 -3.50 -6.95 11.50
CA SER A 114 -3.21 -8.34 11.79
C SER A 114 -1.83 -8.46 12.44
N SER A 115 -1.67 -9.39 13.38
CA SER A 115 -0.37 -9.74 13.96
C SER A 115 0.29 -10.94 13.29
N ASP A 116 -0.45 -11.67 12.46
CA ASP A 116 -0.02 -12.94 11.84
C ASP A 116 -0.25 -12.97 10.31
N GLY A 117 -0.95 -11.98 9.76
CA GLY A 117 -1.35 -11.93 8.34
C GLY A 117 -2.50 -12.85 7.98
N GLU A 118 -2.97 -13.69 8.90
CA GLU A 118 -4.03 -14.66 8.71
C GLU A 118 -5.35 -14.17 9.35
N THR A 119 -5.27 -13.74 10.60
CA THR A 119 -6.41 -13.21 11.35
C THR A 119 -6.44 -11.70 11.27
N TRP A 120 -7.47 -11.13 10.65
CA TRP A 120 -7.62 -9.71 10.45
C TRP A 120 -8.77 -9.14 11.29
N THR A 121 -8.51 -8.00 11.90
CA THR A 121 -9.50 -7.26 12.68
C THR A 121 -9.68 -5.86 12.10
N SER A 122 -10.93 -5.47 11.85
CA SER A 122 -11.23 -4.10 11.47
C SER A 122 -10.93 -3.14 12.62
N VAL A 123 -10.33 -2.02 12.30
CA VAL A 123 -10.10 -0.96 13.27
C VAL A 123 -11.30 -0.01 13.23
N ASP A 124 -11.97 0.15 14.37
CA ASP A 124 -13.01 1.16 14.52
C ASP A 124 -12.34 2.54 14.58
N SER A 125 -12.12 3.09 13.41
CA SER A 125 -11.37 4.33 13.21
C SER A 125 -12.32 5.50 13.04
N GLN A 126 -12.08 6.57 13.81
CA GLN A 126 -12.73 7.86 13.65
C GLN A 126 -11.99 8.64 12.56
N ILE A 127 -12.15 8.19 11.31
CA ILE A 127 -11.56 8.84 10.15
C ILE A 127 -12.36 10.10 9.84
N THR A 128 -11.68 11.24 9.84
CA THR A 128 -12.26 12.55 9.53
C THR A 128 -11.79 13.10 8.18
N PHE A 129 -10.81 12.46 7.55
CA PHE A 129 -10.40 12.83 6.20
C PHE A 129 -11.32 12.23 5.14
N THR A 130 -11.41 12.89 4.00
CA THR A 130 -12.21 12.41 2.86
C THR A 130 -11.73 11.08 2.33
N ASP A 131 -12.65 10.24 1.85
CA ASP A 131 -12.33 9.02 1.12
C ASP A 131 -11.32 9.33 0.02
N ARG A 132 -10.26 8.52 -0.07
CA ARG A 132 -9.15 8.77 -1.00
C ARG A 132 -8.50 7.49 -1.49
N PHE A 133 -7.89 7.54 -2.66
CA PHE A 133 -7.09 6.46 -3.24
C PHE A 133 -5.77 7.00 -3.79
N GLY A 134 -4.80 6.12 -4.05
CA GLY A 134 -3.49 6.51 -4.58
C GLY A 134 -2.70 7.43 -3.65
N PHE A 135 -3.02 7.43 -2.35
CA PHE A 135 -2.24 8.10 -1.32
C PHE A 135 -1.01 7.27 -0.93
N ALA A 136 -0.05 7.90 -0.32
CA ALA A 136 1.05 7.19 0.31
C ALA A 136 0.82 7.08 1.82
N ALA A 137 1.11 5.90 2.39
CA ALA A 137 1.20 5.72 3.82
C ALA A 137 2.60 5.26 4.23
N LEU A 138 3.08 5.77 5.34
CA LEU A 138 4.36 5.39 5.94
C LEU A 138 4.30 5.49 7.47
N VAL A 139 5.32 4.92 8.12
CA VAL A 139 5.52 5.06 9.56
C VAL A 139 6.70 6.00 9.81
N PHE A 140 6.46 7.06 10.56
CA PHE A 140 7.49 8.03 10.95
C PHE A 140 7.20 8.55 12.36
N ASP A 141 8.22 8.67 13.20
CA ASP A 141 8.14 9.14 14.58
C ASP A 141 7.05 8.37 15.37
N ASN A 142 7.07 7.03 15.27
CA ASN A 142 6.11 6.12 15.90
C ASN A 142 4.63 6.46 15.63
N LYS A 143 4.34 6.97 14.44
CA LYS A 143 2.99 7.28 13.96
C LYS A 143 2.81 6.80 12.54
N ILE A 144 1.57 6.48 12.20
CA ILE A 144 1.14 6.27 10.83
C ILE A 144 0.86 7.62 10.19
N TRP A 145 1.36 7.83 9.00
CA TRP A 145 1.10 9.02 8.18
C TRP A 145 0.38 8.65 6.90
N ILE A 146 -0.56 9.49 6.51
CA ILE A 146 -1.23 9.47 5.21
C ILE A 146 -0.95 10.79 4.52
N ILE A 147 -0.52 10.74 3.27
CA ILE A 147 -0.07 11.91 2.52
C ILE A 147 -0.76 11.92 1.17
N GLY A 148 -1.44 13.02 0.86
CA GLY A 148 -2.05 13.28 -0.44
C GLY A 148 -3.05 12.21 -0.89
N GLY A 149 -2.96 11.80 -2.13
CA GLY A 149 -3.90 10.92 -2.79
C GLY A 149 -4.92 11.69 -3.63
N ASN A 150 -5.95 11.01 -4.07
CA ASN A 150 -7.03 11.59 -4.83
C ASN A 150 -8.34 11.47 -4.05
N GLY A 151 -8.98 12.58 -3.76
CA GLY A 151 -10.25 12.61 -3.06
C GLY A 151 -11.38 12.00 -3.88
N ALA A 152 -12.17 11.14 -3.28
CA ALA A 152 -13.39 10.61 -3.88
C ALA A 152 -14.53 11.62 -3.71
N GLY A 153 -14.54 12.67 -4.53
CA GLY A 153 -15.67 13.58 -4.65
C GLY A 153 -16.76 13.00 -5.56
N ALA A 154 -18.02 13.34 -5.30
CA ALA A 154 -19.20 12.70 -5.90
C ALA A 154 -19.31 12.81 -7.44
N GLU A 155 -18.54 13.65 -8.11
CA GLU A 155 -18.69 13.89 -9.56
C GLU A 155 -17.38 13.83 -10.38
N ASN A 156 -16.22 13.93 -9.75
CA ASN A 156 -14.94 13.89 -10.47
C ASN A 156 -13.85 13.22 -9.61
N PHE A 157 -13.44 12.01 -9.99
CA PHE A 157 -12.30 11.28 -9.41
C PHE A 157 -10.94 11.93 -9.72
N ASN A 158 -10.85 13.25 -9.82
CA ASN A 158 -9.63 13.94 -10.19
C ASN A 158 -9.41 15.20 -9.35
N THR A 159 -9.41 15.00 -8.02
CA THR A 159 -9.05 16.04 -7.06
C THR A 159 -7.81 15.60 -6.29
N PRO A 160 -6.61 15.80 -6.85
CA PRO A 160 -5.36 15.47 -6.15
C PRO A 160 -5.24 16.31 -4.87
N LEU A 161 -4.89 15.65 -3.78
CA LEU A 161 -4.77 16.21 -2.44
C LEU A 161 -3.30 16.45 -2.09
N ASN A 162 -3.07 17.44 -1.25
CA ASN A 162 -1.75 17.78 -0.69
C ASN A 162 -1.77 17.90 0.84
N ASP A 163 -2.80 17.38 1.45
CA ASP A 163 -2.92 17.33 2.90
C ASP A 163 -2.11 16.17 3.51
N THR A 164 -1.84 16.29 4.80
CA THR A 164 -1.16 15.26 5.57
C THR A 164 -1.90 14.97 6.86
N TRP A 165 -2.00 13.69 7.19
CA TRP A 165 -2.69 13.19 8.37
C TRP A 165 -1.79 12.23 9.12
N GLN A 166 -1.94 12.17 10.45
CA GLN A 166 -1.21 11.25 11.29
C GLN A 166 -2.11 10.59 12.34
N SER A 167 -1.70 9.39 12.76
CA SER A 167 -2.30 8.66 13.86
C SER A 167 -1.25 7.88 14.65
N SER A 168 -1.35 7.86 15.96
CA SER A 168 -0.49 7.05 16.83
C SER A 168 -1.06 5.66 17.14
N ASP A 169 -2.33 5.40 16.77
CA ASP A 169 -3.06 4.18 17.12
C ASP A 169 -3.91 3.62 15.95
N GLY A 170 -3.92 4.31 14.80
CA GLY A 170 -4.74 3.98 13.64
C GLY A 170 -6.23 4.26 13.83
N LYS A 171 -6.66 4.76 15.00
CA LYS A 171 -8.07 5.04 15.33
C LYS A 171 -8.40 6.51 15.22
N ILE A 172 -7.62 7.34 15.90
CA ILE A 172 -7.80 8.79 15.91
C ILE A 172 -6.82 9.41 14.94
N TRP A 173 -7.35 10.15 13.97
CA TRP A 173 -6.58 10.81 12.94
C TRP A 173 -6.59 12.31 13.09
N ASN A 174 -5.43 12.92 13.07
CA ASN A 174 -5.26 14.36 13.18
C ASN A 174 -4.68 14.91 11.87
N GLN A 175 -5.30 15.93 11.33
CA GLN A 175 -4.75 16.68 10.22
C GLN A 175 -3.56 17.50 10.70
N VAL A 176 -2.41 17.28 10.10
CA VAL A 176 -1.19 18.01 10.41
C VAL A 176 -1.09 19.24 9.52
N ASN A 177 -1.39 19.07 8.25
CA ASN A 177 -1.41 20.17 7.29
C ASN A 177 -2.55 19.95 6.28
N ALA A 178 -3.36 20.99 6.08
CA ALA A 178 -4.47 20.95 5.13
C ALA A 178 -4.02 21.27 3.69
N ASN A 179 -2.90 22.01 3.53
CA ASN A 179 -2.37 22.44 2.24
C ASN A 179 -0.85 22.60 2.34
N THR A 180 -0.12 21.53 2.02
CA THR A 180 1.34 21.58 1.95
C THR A 180 1.81 22.38 0.73
N LEU A 181 3.11 22.68 0.65
CA LEU A 181 3.70 23.43 -0.46
C LEU A 181 3.86 22.59 -1.73
N PHE A 182 3.85 21.27 -1.64
CA PHE A 182 3.87 20.42 -2.84
C PHE A 182 2.48 20.37 -3.50
N SER A 183 2.42 20.24 -4.81
CA SER A 183 1.16 20.09 -5.55
C SER A 183 0.42 18.84 -5.12
N GLY A 184 -0.92 18.90 -5.05
CA GLY A 184 -1.76 17.72 -4.81
C GLY A 184 -1.39 16.60 -5.78
N ARG A 185 -1.29 15.35 -5.29
CA ARG A 185 -0.83 14.23 -6.11
C ARG A 185 -1.35 12.87 -5.67
N LYS A 186 -1.48 11.95 -6.63
CA LYS A 186 -1.81 10.55 -6.43
C LYS A 186 -0.78 9.64 -7.06
N GLY A 187 -0.70 8.38 -6.62
CA GLY A 187 0.21 7.38 -7.17
C GLY A 187 1.69 7.71 -6.95
N HIS A 188 1.98 8.59 -6.00
CA HIS A 188 3.34 8.85 -5.57
C HIS A 188 3.81 7.78 -4.59
N THR A 189 5.10 7.65 -4.43
CA THR A 189 5.69 6.83 -3.35
C THR A 189 6.19 7.72 -2.22
N SER A 190 6.30 7.12 -1.03
CA SER A 190 6.90 7.78 0.13
C SER A 190 7.87 6.84 0.83
N VAL A 191 8.89 7.41 1.43
CA VAL A 191 9.92 6.69 2.17
C VAL A 191 10.43 7.55 3.32
N VAL A 192 10.89 6.89 4.38
CA VAL A 192 11.63 7.55 5.46
C VAL A 192 13.12 7.33 5.23
N PHE A 193 13.87 8.42 5.17
CA PHE A 193 15.31 8.40 5.03
C PHE A 193 15.92 9.61 5.75
N ASP A 194 17.00 9.41 6.49
CA ASP A 194 17.72 10.45 7.22
C ASP A 194 16.79 11.29 8.12
N ASP A 195 15.98 10.61 8.94
CA ASP A 195 14.97 11.19 9.83
C ASP A 195 14.02 12.19 9.16
N LYS A 196 13.70 11.93 7.89
CA LYS A 196 12.78 12.75 7.08
C LYS A 196 11.81 11.88 6.29
N MET A 197 10.63 12.41 6.07
CA MET A 197 9.67 11.85 5.12
C MET A 197 9.96 12.40 3.71
N TRP A 198 10.06 11.52 2.75
CA TRP A 198 10.26 11.85 1.34
C TRP A 198 9.06 11.44 0.52
N ILE A 199 8.67 12.32 -0.39
CA ILE A 199 7.59 12.08 -1.36
C ILE A 199 8.21 12.18 -2.75
N ILE A 200 7.98 11.18 -3.59
CA ILE A 200 8.65 11.07 -4.88
C ILE A 200 7.63 10.77 -5.97
N GLY A 201 7.60 11.61 -7.01
CA GLY A 201 6.78 11.42 -8.19
C GLY A 201 5.29 11.64 -7.95
N GLY A 202 4.48 10.85 -8.65
CA GLY A 202 3.02 10.95 -8.65
C GLY A 202 2.47 11.82 -9.78
N PHE A 203 1.16 11.83 -9.90
CA PHE A 203 0.41 12.59 -10.90
C PHE A 203 -0.41 13.67 -10.18
N ASP A 204 -0.27 14.92 -10.59
CA ASP A 204 -0.92 16.09 -10.00
C ASP A 204 -2.16 16.59 -10.76
N GLY A 205 -2.57 15.87 -11.80
CA GLY A 205 -3.71 16.24 -12.63
C GLY A 205 -3.32 17.09 -13.85
N SER A 206 -2.09 17.56 -13.95
CA SER A 206 -1.56 18.21 -15.15
C SER A 206 -0.81 17.18 -16.01
N SER A 207 -1.02 17.24 -17.32
CA SER A 207 -0.34 16.41 -18.31
C SER A 207 0.96 17.05 -18.79
#